data_7a85e10a33c5824fe2b37fc1a757478a
#
_entry.id   7a85e10a33c5824fe2b37fc1a757478a
#
_cell.length_a   1.000
_cell.length_b   1.000
_cell.length_c   1.000
_cell.angle_alpha   90.00
_cell.angle_beta   90.00
_cell.angle_gamma   90.00
#
_symmetry.space_group_name_H-M   'P 1'
#
loop_
_entity.id
_entity.type
_entity.pdbx_description
1 polymer ?
#
loop_
_entity_poly.entity_id
_entity_poly.type
_entity_poly.pdbx_seq_one_letter_code
_entity_poly.pdbx_strand_id
1 'polypeptide(L)'
;MAYVPSSRRGWLTGVCSSALVLALPLHAAQMAKRPRLRLAGPMATVSFPLMRLVDSGALAGLAEQVEFVAWTNPDQLRALVLGGEVDFVAAPSNVAANLYNRGAPLRLLDVSVWGMLWLVSRNAQWKTLDQFKGQEIAMPFRADMPDILFQLLARQQGLDPGRDFKLRYVASPLEAMQLLITRRVDHALLAEPAISMALRKTQSFPVSVVAPQLYRSVNLQQEWARVFQRAPEIAQAGVAAVGALRQDAALLRQVRAALAEAHAWCWANPKACGEMASRYAPMLQADAVADSLLATPAVWRSARDARPELEFFFGHLMQHQPAVIGGKLPDAGFYF
;
A
#
# COMPACT_ATOMS: atom_id res chain seq x y z
N MET A 1 -81.35 35.78 57.98
CA MET A 1 -80.40 36.82 58.34
C MET A 1 -79.09 36.55 57.58
N ALA A 2 -78.93 37.19 56.47
CA ALA A 2 -78.24 38.45 56.21
C ALA A 2 -76.75 38.39 56.60
N TYR A 3 -75.91 38.38 55.71
CA TYR A 3 -75.04 39.45 55.28
C TYR A 3 -74.03 39.07 54.22
N VAL A 4 -74.05 39.74 53.07
CA VAL A 4 -72.98 39.90 52.08
C VAL A 4 -72.25 41.21 52.48
N PRO A 5 -70.95 41.41 52.33
CA PRO A 5 -70.36 41.80 51.06
C PRO A 5 -68.86 41.42 50.97
N SER A 6 -68.17 41.57 49.98
CA SER A 6 -67.77 42.51 49.01
C SER A 6 -66.42 42.03 48.31
N SER A 7 -66.38 42.35 47.07
CA SER A 7 -65.29 42.17 46.12
C SER A 7 -63.95 42.79 46.49
N ARG A 8 -62.82 42.11 46.11
CA ARG A 8 -61.62 42.82 45.68
C ARG A 8 -60.97 42.09 44.46
N ARG A 9 -61.00 42.79 43.36
CA ARG A 9 -60.24 42.44 42.14
C ARG A 9 -58.75 42.67 42.43
N GLY A 10 -57.98 41.63 42.37
CA GLY A 10 -56.51 41.71 42.32
C GLY A 10 -56.04 41.52 40.91
N TRP A 11 -55.37 42.51 40.33
CA TRP A 11 -54.68 42.44 39.04
C TRP A 11 -53.40 41.64 39.17
N LEU A 12 -53.31 40.51 38.50
CA LEU A 12 -52.03 39.77 38.32
C LEU A 12 -51.43 40.25 37.01
N THR A 13 -50.42 41.10 37.12
CA THR A 13 -49.51 41.45 35.99
C THR A 13 -48.60 40.28 35.77
N GLY A 14 -48.85 39.55 34.65
CA GLY A 14 -47.91 38.50 34.13
C GLY A 14 -46.68 39.15 33.51
N VAL A 15 -45.53 38.91 34.12
CA VAL A 15 -44.24 39.24 33.55
C VAL A 15 -43.85 38.10 32.59
N CYS A 16 -44.01 38.32 31.29
CA CYS A 16 -43.44 37.46 30.26
C CYS A 16 -41.92 37.67 30.19
N SER A 17 -41.16 36.81 30.85
CA SER A 17 -39.73 36.74 30.67
C SER A 17 -39.42 36.04 29.34
N SER A 18 -39.17 36.81 28.29
CA SER A 18 -38.65 36.32 27.00
C SER A 18 -37.19 35.89 27.18
N ALA A 19 -36.97 34.60 27.35
CA ALA A 19 -35.61 34.02 27.30
C ALA A 19 -35.07 34.12 25.84
N LEU A 20 -34.22 35.10 25.60
CA LEU A 20 -33.48 35.26 24.35
C LEU A 20 -32.39 34.15 24.33
N VAL A 21 -32.68 33.02 23.69
CA VAL A 21 -31.66 31.98 23.41
C VAL A 21 -30.72 32.55 22.37
N LEU A 22 -29.58 33.07 22.80
CA LEU A 22 -28.45 33.40 21.97
C LEU A 22 -27.93 32.10 21.35
N ALA A 23 -28.36 31.75 20.13
CA ALA A 23 -27.74 30.74 19.31
C ALA A 23 -26.33 31.22 18.94
N LEU A 24 -25.33 30.84 19.75
CA LEU A 24 -23.93 30.99 19.36
C LEU A 24 -23.72 30.14 18.11
N PRO A 25 -23.23 30.70 17.01
CA PRO A 25 -22.85 29.89 15.87
C PRO A 25 -21.73 28.96 16.34
N LEU A 26 -21.96 27.64 16.34
CA LEU A 26 -20.89 26.66 16.43
C LEU A 26 -20.01 26.86 15.20
N HIS A 27 -19.04 27.74 15.30
CA HIS A 27 -17.93 27.74 14.38
C HIS A 27 -17.20 26.42 14.62
N ALA A 28 -17.47 25.42 13.78
CA ALA A 28 -16.58 24.28 13.63
C ALA A 28 -15.20 24.89 13.37
N ALA A 29 -14.32 24.79 14.37
CA ALA A 29 -12.97 25.31 14.25
C ALA A 29 -12.37 24.67 13.00
N GLN A 30 -12.29 25.43 11.91
CA GLN A 30 -11.69 24.99 10.67
C GLN A 30 -10.22 24.77 10.99
N MET A 31 -9.81 23.50 11.09
CA MET A 31 -8.42 23.17 11.37
C MET A 31 -7.54 23.92 10.36
N ALA A 32 -6.59 24.69 10.88
CA ALA A 32 -5.67 25.44 10.02
C ALA A 32 -5.00 24.43 9.06
N LYS A 33 -5.09 24.73 7.76
CA LYS A 33 -4.44 23.89 6.74
C LYS A 33 -2.93 23.85 7.00
N ARG A 34 -2.36 22.69 6.79
CA ARG A 34 -0.89 22.53 6.81
C ARG A 34 -0.30 23.21 5.58
N PRO A 35 0.89 23.81 5.65
CA PRO A 35 1.53 24.38 4.46
C PRO A 35 1.75 23.31 3.38
N ARG A 36 2.13 22.07 3.78
CA ARG A 36 2.44 21.00 2.84
C ARG A 36 2.17 19.61 3.45
N LEU A 37 1.79 18.66 2.57
CA LEU A 37 1.82 17.21 2.82
C LEU A 37 2.64 16.52 1.73
N ARG A 38 3.62 15.70 2.14
CA ARG A 38 4.48 14.90 1.26
C ARG A 38 4.09 13.44 1.35
N LEU A 39 3.62 12.90 0.22
CA LEU A 39 3.24 11.51 0.05
C LEU A 39 4.36 10.81 -0.71
N ALA A 40 4.87 9.68 -0.24
CA ALA A 40 5.93 8.98 -0.94
C ALA A 40 5.57 7.53 -1.23
N GLY A 41 6.08 7.00 -2.35
CA GLY A 41 5.85 5.61 -2.70
C GLY A 41 6.73 5.11 -3.85
N PRO A 42 6.81 3.77 -4.04
CA PRO A 42 7.55 3.18 -5.15
C PRO A 42 6.77 3.32 -6.47
N MET A 43 7.43 3.03 -7.58
CA MET A 43 6.76 2.89 -8.88
C MET A 43 6.05 1.53 -8.99
N ALA A 44 5.09 1.30 -8.09
CA ALA A 44 4.33 0.06 -7.96
C ALA A 44 2.88 0.33 -7.56
N THR A 45 2.04 -0.68 -7.63
CA THR A 45 0.59 -0.61 -7.44
C THR A 45 0.15 0.09 -6.14
N VAL A 46 0.90 -0.08 -5.06
CA VAL A 46 0.63 0.56 -3.74
C VAL A 46 0.64 2.09 -3.79
N SER A 47 1.30 2.69 -4.78
CA SER A 47 1.42 4.16 -4.90
C SER A 47 0.29 4.80 -5.68
N PHE A 48 -0.47 4.06 -6.47
CA PHE A 48 -1.49 4.66 -7.33
C PHE A 48 -2.58 5.41 -6.53
N PRO A 49 -3.07 4.91 -5.39
CA PRO A 49 -3.97 5.68 -4.54
C PRO A 49 -3.35 6.99 -4.03
N LEU A 50 -2.06 7.02 -3.67
CA LEU A 50 -1.37 8.24 -3.26
C LEU A 50 -1.26 9.26 -4.40
N MET A 51 -0.90 8.81 -5.61
CA MET A 51 -0.89 9.65 -6.81
C MET A 51 -2.29 10.21 -7.09
N ARG A 52 -3.35 9.39 -6.90
CA ARG A 52 -4.75 9.84 -7.06
C ARG A 52 -5.14 10.90 -6.04
N LEU A 53 -4.69 10.82 -4.80
CA LEU A 53 -4.95 11.87 -3.79
C LEU A 53 -4.38 13.22 -4.23
N VAL A 54 -3.18 13.22 -4.82
CA VAL A 54 -2.55 14.44 -5.35
C VAL A 54 -3.30 14.94 -6.57
N ASP A 55 -3.54 14.06 -7.56
CA ASP A 55 -4.18 14.40 -8.84
C ASP A 55 -5.60 14.96 -8.69
N SER A 56 -6.37 14.40 -7.74
CA SER A 56 -7.76 14.82 -7.51
C SER A 56 -7.90 16.02 -6.57
N GLY A 57 -6.85 16.44 -5.88
CA GLY A 57 -6.93 17.44 -4.82
C GLY A 57 -7.74 17.00 -3.59
N ALA A 58 -7.89 15.69 -3.37
CA ALA A 58 -8.71 15.14 -2.27
C ALA A 58 -8.25 15.60 -0.87
N LEU A 59 -6.99 16.00 -0.72
CA LEU A 59 -6.42 16.50 0.52
C LEU A 59 -6.32 18.04 0.59
N ALA A 60 -6.92 18.78 -0.37
CA ALA A 60 -6.88 20.25 -0.41
C ALA A 60 -7.52 20.93 0.82
N GLY A 61 -8.38 20.23 1.54
CA GLY A 61 -8.92 20.67 2.84
C GLY A 61 -7.92 20.56 3.98
N LEU A 62 -6.88 19.75 3.85
CA LEU A 62 -5.90 19.43 4.91
C LEU A 62 -4.57 20.17 4.73
N ALA A 63 -4.18 20.46 3.50
CA ALA A 63 -2.94 21.16 3.19
C ALA A 63 -3.10 22.12 2.01
N GLU A 64 -2.23 23.13 1.96
CA GLU A 64 -2.15 24.08 0.85
C GLU A 64 -1.46 23.43 -0.37
N GLN A 65 -0.45 22.62 -0.11
CA GLN A 65 0.29 21.85 -1.12
C GLN A 65 0.31 20.37 -0.77
N VAL A 66 0.05 19.53 -1.76
CA VAL A 66 0.15 18.07 -1.63
C VAL A 66 1.03 17.58 -2.78
N GLU A 67 2.11 16.88 -2.46
CA GLU A 67 3.06 16.40 -3.47
C GLU A 67 3.32 14.90 -3.33
N PHE A 68 3.63 14.24 -4.46
CA PHE A 68 4.06 12.86 -4.51
C PHE A 68 5.56 12.78 -4.80
N VAL A 69 6.28 11.98 -3.99
CA VAL A 69 7.71 11.73 -4.11
C VAL A 69 7.93 10.25 -4.39
N ALA A 70 8.50 9.92 -5.55
CA ALA A 70 8.83 8.54 -5.87
C ALA A 70 10.12 8.11 -5.17
N TRP A 71 10.15 6.89 -4.62
CA TRP A 71 11.38 6.23 -4.21
C TRP A 71 11.64 4.98 -5.07
N THR A 72 12.91 4.61 -5.27
CA THR A 72 13.33 3.59 -6.23
C THR A 72 13.86 2.32 -5.58
N ASN A 73 14.30 2.39 -4.33
CA ASN A 73 14.84 1.26 -3.59
C ASN A 73 14.56 1.38 -2.08
N PRO A 74 14.66 0.28 -1.32
CA PRO A 74 14.35 0.26 0.11
C PRO A 74 15.22 1.20 0.98
N ASP A 75 16.46 1.50 0.58
CA ASP A 75 17.33 2.39 1.36
C ASP A 75 16.87 3.83 1.24
N GLN A 76 16.41 4.25 0.06
CA GLN A 76 15.79 5.56 -0.14
C GLN A 76 14.50 5.69 0.68
N LEU A 77 13.66 4.65 0.69
CA LEU A 77 12.47 4.62 1.58
C LEU A 77 12.86 4.84 3.05
N ARG A 78 13.87 4.09 3.55
CA ARG A 78 14.34 4.22 4.93
C ARG A 78 14.87 5.62 5.23
N ALA A 79 15.64 6.20 4.31
CA ALA A 79 16.16 7.56 4.43
C ALA A 79 15.03 8.60 4.52
N LEU A 80 14.02 8.54 3.66
CA LEU A 80 12.87 9.44 3.67
C LEU A 80 12.10 9.39 5.01
N VAL A 81 11.88 8.19 5.55
CA VAL A 81 11.16 8.00 6.81
C VAL A 81 11.98 8.48 8.00
N LEU A 82 13.25 8.08 8.08
CA LEU A 82 14.13 8.43 9.22
C LEU A 82 14.54 9.90 9.19
N GLY A 83 14.67 10.49 8.01
CA GLY A 83 14.95 11.92 7.83
C GLY A 83 13.74 12.82 8.10
N GLY A 84 12.54 12.25 8.28
CA GLY A 84 11.30 13.03 8.48
C GLY A 84 10.91 13.85 7.25
N GLU A 85 11.32 13.39 6.07
CA GLU A 85 11.10 14.13 4.81
C GLU A 85 9.72 13.86 4.19
N VAL A 86 8.93 12.93 4.75
CA VAL A 86 7.61 12.53 4.25
C VAL A 86 6.61 12.43 5.38
N ASP A 87 5.35 12.70 5.06
CA ASP A 87 4.21 12.63 6.00
C ASP A 87 3.49 11.28 5.90
N PHE A 88 3.35 10.77 4.68
CA PHE A 88 2.75 9.46 4.40
C PHE A 88 3.63 8.69 3.43
N VAL A 89 3.79 7.40 3.67
CA VAL A 89 4.64 6.55 2.84
C VAL A 89 3.95 5.24 2.49
N ALA A 90 3.90 4.91 1.21
CA ALA A 90 3.60 3.57 0.74
C ALA A 90 4.84 2.68 0.92
N ALA A 91 4.69 1.58 1.64
CA ALA A 91 5.80 0.70 1.99
C ALA A 91 5.37 -0.78 2.06
N PRO A 92 6.29 -1.72 1.85
CA PRO A 92 6.08 -3.10 2.22
C PRO A 92 5.77 -3.23 3.71
N SER A 93 4.82 -4.09 4.07
CA SER A 93 4.32 -4.22 5.44
C SER A 93 5.41 -4.65 6.43
N ASN A 94 6.34 -5.53 6.00
CA ASN A 94 7.49 -5.94 6.80
C ASN A 94 8.47 -4.79 7.05
N VAL A 95 8.68 -3.91 6.05
CA VAL A 95 9.56 -2.74 6.20
C VAL A 95 8.93 -1.74 7.17
N ALA A 96 7.62 -1.49 7.04
CA ALA A 96 6.90 -0.64 7.99
C ALA A 96 7.00 -1.20 9.43
N ALA A 97 6.80 -2.51 9.62
CA ALA A 97 6.95 -3.18 10.90
C ALA A 97 8.39 -3.10 11.43
N ASN A 98 9.39 -3.29 10.58
CA ASN A 98 10.81 -3.17 10.93
C ASN A 98 11.15 -1.77 11.45
N LEU A 99 10.76 -0.75 10.71
CA LEU A 99 10.98 0.65 11.08
C LEU A 99 10.29 0.99 12.40
N TYR A 100 9.03 0.61 12.56
CA TYR A 100 8.28 0.81 13.80
C TYR A 100 8.96 0.14 14.99
N ASN A 101 9.31 -1.12 14.87
CA ASN A 101 9.93 -1.90 15.93
C ASN A 101 11.33 -1.39 16.33
N ARG A 102 12.00 -0.68 15.43
CA ARG A 102 13.27 0.04 15.67
C ARG A 102 13.09 1.46 16.18
N GLY A 103 11.85 1.85 16.49
CA GLY A 103 11.55 3.15 17.09
C GLY A 103 11.27 4.29 16.11
N ALA A 104 11.20 4.03 14.80
CA ALA A 104 10.77 5.05 13.87
C ALA A 104 9.33 5.50 14.17
N PRO A 105 9.04 6.80 14.15
CA PRO A 105 7.71 7.34 14.43
C PRO A 105 6.75 7.09 13.26
N LEU A 106 6.24 5.86 13.17
CA LEU A 106 5.41 5.38 12.07
C LEU A 106 4.15 4.68 12.58
N ARG A 107 3.04 4.79 11.83
CA ARG A 107 1.79 4.09 12.10
C ARG A 107 1.13 3.65 10.79
N LEU A 108 0.84 2.37 10.65
CA LEU A 108 0.21 1.82 9.44
C LEU A 108 -1.27 2.20 9.39
N LEU A 109 -1.74 2.73 8.26
CA LEU A 109 -3.14 3.15 8.04
C LEU A 109 -3.98 2.05 7.39
N ASP A 110 -3.39 1.39 6.41
CA ASP A 110 -4.08 0.38 5.61
C ASP A 110 -3.12 -0.69 5.07
N VAL A 111 -3.72 -1.71 4.48
CA VAL A 111 -3.10 -2.62 3.52
C VAL A 111 -3.91 -2.54 2.25
N SER A 112 -3.30 -2.06 1.18
CA SER A 112 -3.91 -1.83 -0.14
C SER A 112 -3.38 -2.76 -1.23
N VAL A 113 -2.34 -3.55 -0.93
CA VAL A 113 -1.80 -4.58 -1.82
C VAL A 113 -1.78 -5.93 -1.13
N TRP A 114 -2.60 -6.85 -1.64
CA TRP A 114 -2.80 -8.20 -1.12
C TRP A 114 -2.21 -9.30 -2.01
N GLY A 115 -1.38 -8.89 -2.95
CA GLY A 115 -0.64 -9.77 -3.85
C GLY A 115 -0.39 -9.12 -5.20
N MET A 116 0.89 -9.11 -5.61
CA MET A 116 1.31 -8.55 -6.89
C MET A 116 2.59 -9.22 -7.42
N LEU A 117 3.01 -10.33 -6.82
CA LEU A 117 4.29 -10.96 -7.13
C LEU A 117 4.11 -12.25 -7.93
N TRP A 118 4.89 -12.39 -9.00
CA TRP A 118 4.91 -13.57 -9.85
C TRP A 118 6.34 -13.92 -10.25
N LEU A 119 6.63 -15.21 -10.34
CA LEU A 119 7.71 -15.65 -11.23
C LEU A 119 7.24 -15.51 -12.68
N VAL A 120 8.00 -14.75 -13.45
CA VAL A 120 7.84 -14.59 -14.88
C VAL A 120 8.91 -15.42 -15.58
N SER A 121 8.52 -16.16 -16.62
CA SER A 121 9.38 -17.10 -17.31
C SER A 121 9.16 -17.05 -18.82
N ARG A 122 10.18 -17.46 -19.59
CA ARG A 122 10.04 -17.77 -21.02
C ARG A 122 9.45 -19.14 -21.26
N ASN A 123 9.37 -19.99 -20.24
CA ASN A 123 8.75 -21.30 -20.35
C ASN A 123 7.26 -21.24 -19.96
N ALA A 124 6.38 -21.45 -20.92
CA ALA A 124 4.92 -21.42 -20.71
C ALA A 124 4.39 -22.55 -19.83
N GLN A 125 5.14 -23.66 -19.71
CA GLN A 125 4.69 -24.87 -19.02
C GLN A 125 5.01 -24.86 -17.51
N TRP A 126 5.93 -24.02 -17.07
CA TRP A 126 6.33 -23.97 -15.66
C TRP A 126 5.34 -23.22 -14.81
N LYS A 127 4.77 -23.90 -13.80
CA LYS A 127 3.69 -23.40 -12.94
C LYS A 127 3.94 -23.59 -11.45
N THR A 128 5.05 -24.26 -11.06
CA THR A 128 5.39 -24.56 -9.67
C THR A 128 6.84 -24.17 -9.38
N LEU A 129 7.15 -23.88 -8.10
CA LEU A 129 8.50 -23.43 -7.71
C LEU A 129 9.59 -24.48 -7.97
N ASP A 130 9.28 -25.75 -7.77
CA ASP A 130 10.24 -26.85 -7.95
C ASP A 130 10.74 -26.98 -9.39
N GLN A 131 9.93 -26.57 -10.37
CA GLN A 131 10.34 -26.58 -11.80
C GLN A 131 11.48 -25.58 -12.10
N PHE A 132 11.69 -24.61 -11.22
CA PHE A 132 12.78 -23.64 -11.33
C PHE A 132 14.09 -24.10 -10.67
N LYS A 133 14.18 -25.33 -10.14
CA LYS A 133 15.43 -25.86 -9.56
C LYS A 133 16.59 -25.78 -10.57
N GLY A 134 17.74 -25.31 -10.08
CA GLY A 134 18.94 -25.11 -10.88
C GLY A 134 18.93 -23.90 -11.81
N GLN A 135 17.81 -23.19 -11.93
CA GLN A 135 17.66 -22.05 -12.82
C GLN A 135 18.17 -20.75 -12.20
N GLU A 136 18.64 -19.85 -13.07
CA GLU A 136 18.95 -18.47 -12.68
C GLU A 136 17.66 -17.65 -12.68
N ILE A 137 17.40 -16.97 -11.55
CA ILE A 137 16.22 -16.11 -11.35
C ILE A 137 16.71 -14.73 -10.96
N ALA A 138 16.40 -13.71 -11.77
CA ALA A 138 16.61 -12.32 -11.34
C ALA A 138 15.67 -11.97 -10.18
N MET A 139 16.24 -11.56 -9.05
CA MET A 139 15.56 -11.30 -7.79
C MET A 139 15.76 -9.85 -7.36
N PRO A 140 14.74 -8.99 -7.39
CA PRO A 140 14.87 -7.62 -6.92
C PRO A 140 14.91 -7.55 -5.39
N PHE A 141 15.65 -6.57 -4.87
CA PHE A 141 15.64 -6.18 -3.46
C PHE A 141 16.04 -7.30 -2.50
N ARG A 142 17.32 -7.68 -2.50
CA ARG A 142 17.85 -8.69 -1.56
C ARG A 142 17.42 -8.40 -0.12
N ALA A 143 16.93 -9.44 0.55
CA ALA A 143 16.42 -9.39 1.93
C ALA A 143 15.26 -8.40 2.16
N ASP A 144 14.48 -8.09 1.11
CA ASP A 144 13.26 -7.32 1.19
C ASP A 144 12.05 -8.09 0.63
N MET A 145 10.86 -7.49 0.57
CA MET A 145 9.58 -8.19 0.39
C MET A 145 9.56 -9.27 -0.70
N PRO A 146 10.02 -9.04 -1.96
CA PRO A 146 9.97 -10.08 -2.99
C PRO A 146 10.82 -11.30 -2.63
N ASP A 147 12.06 -11.06 -2.23
CA ASP A 147 13.02 -12.11 -1.86
C ASP A 147 12.57 -12.88 -0.62
N ILE A 148 12.14 -12.17 0.42
CA ILE A 148 11.66 -12.75 1.69
C ILE A 148 10.47 -13.68 1.44
N LEU A 149 9.50 -13.24 0.64
CA LEU A 149 8.30 -14.03 0.35
C LEU A 149 8.65 -15.26 -0.51
N PHE A 150 9.48 -15.10 -1.53
CA PHE A 150 9.97 -16.23 -2.33
C PHE A 150 10.66 -17.28 -1.47
N GLN A 151 11.60 -16.85 -0.62
CA GLN A 151 12.35 -17.74 0.26
C GLN A 151 11.44 -18.44 1.27
N LEU A 152 10.47 -17.73 1.86
CA LEU A 152 9.48 -18.30 2.76
C LEU A 152 8.69 -19.42 2.09
N LEU A 153 8.11 -19.15 0.92
CA LEU A 153 7.30 -20.10 0.18
C LEU A 153 8.12 -21.30 -0.34
N ALA A 154 9.37 -21.07 -0.74
CA ALA A 154 10.26 -22.16 -1.13
C ALA A 154 10.56 -23.09 0.04
N ARG A 155 10.95 -22.55 1.21
CA ARG A 155 11.23 -23.35 2.41
C ARG A 155 10.02 -24.14 2.89
N GLN A 156 8.85 -23.55 2.87
CA GLN A 156 7.60 -24.24 3.25
C GLN A 156 7.25 -25.41 2.31
N GLN A 157 7.82 -25.44 1.12
CA GLN A 157 7.70 -26.53 0.15
C GLN A 157 8.89 -27.51 0.20
N GLY A 158 9.77 -27.39 1.20
CA GLY A 158 10.97 -28.26 1.32
C GLY A 158 12.09 -27.91 0.35
N LEU A 159 12.06 -26.74 -0.28
CA LEU A 159 13.11 -26.24 -1.16
C LEU A 159 14.10 -25.37 -0.37
N ASP A 160 15.39 -25.50 -0.71
CA ASP A 160 16.44 -24.64 -0.16
C ASP A 160 16.71 -23.47 -1.12
N PRO A 161 16.32 -22.22 -0.80
CA PRO A 161 16.51 -21.09 -1.72
C PRO A 161 17.95 -20.84 -2.14
N GLY A 162 18.92 -21.13 -1.26
CA GLY A 162 20.34 -20.91 -1.55
C GLY A 162 21.01 -22.01 -2.35
N ARG A 163 20.43 -23.21 -2.35
CA ARG A 163 21.00 -24.40 -3.01
C ARG A 163 20.21 -24.81 -4.25
N ASP A 164 18.88 -24.73 -4.19
CA ASP A 164 18.01 -25.19 -5.25
C ASP A 164 17.82 -24.14 -6.37
N PHE A 165 18.17 -22.86 -6.12
CA PHE A 165 18.03 -21.78 -7.11
C PHE A 165 19.32 -20.96 -7.25
N LYS A 166 19.55 -20.39 -8.44
CA LYS A 166 20.62 -19.40 -8.68
C LYS A 166 20.02 -18.01 -8.63
N LEU A 167 19.95 -17.40 -7.43
CA LEU A 167 19.34 -16.08 -7.26
C LEU A 167 20.33 -14.99 -7.66
N ARG A 168 20.03 -14.30 -8.77
CA ARG A 168 20.75 -13.13 -9.24
C ARG A 168 20.08 -11.88 -8.72
N TYR A 169 20.62 -11.30 -7.65
CA TYR A 169 20.06 -10.10 -7.05
C TYR A 169 20.33 -8.86 -7.89
N VAL A 170 19.29 -8.02 -7.98
CA VAL A 170 19.26 -6.73 -8.71
C VAL A 170 18.66 -5.62 -7.85
N ALA A 171 18.96 -4.37 -8.19
CA ALA A 171 18.59 -3.22 -7.37
C ALA A 171 17.09 -2.84 -7.47
N SER A 172 16.38 -3.28 -8.53
CA SER A 172 14.97 -2.91 -8.71
C SER A 172 14.21 -3.91 -9.59
N PRO A 173 12.85 -3.94 -9.51
CA PRO A 173 12.02 -4.71 -10.43
C PRO A 173 12.19 -4.30 -11.89
N LEU A 174 12.46 -3.03 -12.17
CA LEU A 174 12.70 -2.54 -13.53
C LEU A 174 14.02 -3.09 -14.10
N GLU A 175 15.06 -3.22 -13.27
CA GLU A 175 16.31 -3.86 -13.68
C GLU A 175 16.10 -5.36 -13.98
N ALA A 176 15.39 -6.10 -13.12
CA ALA A 176 15.03 -7.48 -13.36
C ALA A 176 14.23 -7.65 -14.67
N MET A 177 13.27 -6.74 -14.92
CA MET A 177 12.50 -6.67 -16.15
C MET A 177 13.42 -6.48 -17.38
N GLN A 178 14.39 -5.55 -17.30
CA GLN A 178 15.34 -5.31 -18.39
C GLN A 178 16.21 -6.55 -18.69
N LEU A 179 16.67 -7.26 -17.66
CA LEU A 179 17.40 -8.50 -17.85
C LEU A 179 16.57 -9.56 -18.57
N LEU A 180 15.27 -9.67 -18.25
CA LEU A 180 14.34 -10.54 -18.98
C LEU A 180 14.20 -10.10 -20.45
N ILE A 181 13.84 -8.83 -20.72
CA ILE A 181 13.60 -8.33 -22.07
C ILE A 181 14.84 -8.50 -22.96
N THR A 182 16.03 -8.24 -22.40
CA THR A 182 17.30 -8.37 -23.12
C THR A 182 17.84 -9.80 -23.18
N ARG A 183 17.10 -10.81 -22.69
CA ARG A 183 17.48 -12.22 -22.68
C ARG A 183 18.78 -12.53 -21.91
N ARG A 184 19.07 -11.70 -20.90
CA ARG A 184 20.22 -11.96 -20.00
C ARG A 184 19.85 -12.90 -18.85
N VAL A 185 18.57 -13.09 -18.62
CA VAL A 185 17.97 -14.14 -17.80
C VAL A 185 16.69 -14.63 -18.46
N ASP A 186 16.28 -15.86 -18.17
CA ASP A 186 15.03 -16.43 -18.68
C ASP A 186 13.90 -16.36 -17.65
N HIS A 187 14.24 -16.09 -16.39
CA HIS A 187 13.29 -16.05 -15.28
C HIS A 187 13.57 -14.87 -14.36
N ALA A 188 12.51 -14.26 -13.84
CA ALA A 188 12.61 -13.23 -12.82
C ALA A 188 11.40 -13.26 -11.87
N LEU A 189 11.63 -12.93 -10.61
CA LEU A 189 10.55 -12.55 -9.73
C LEU A 189 10.25 -11.06 -9.95
N LEU A 190 9.03 -10.75 -10.32
CA LEU A 190 8.59 -9.39 -10.58
C LEU A 190 7.33 -9.04 -9.81
N ALA A 191 7.17 -7.74 -9.54
CA ALA A 191 5.95 -7.13 -9.04
C ALA A 191 5.22 -6.40 -10.18
N GLU A 192 3.89 -6.27 -10.07
CA GLU A 192 3.15 -5.35 -10.94
C GLU A 192 3.50 -3.89 -10.61
N PRO A 193 3.59 -3.00 -11.61
CA PRO A 193 3.27 -3.18 -13.03
C PRO A 193 4.46 -3.64 -13.90
N ALA A 194 5.64 -3.93 -13.35
CA ALA A 194 6.79 -4.34 -14.14
C ALA A 194 6.53 -5.64 -14.94
N ILE A 195 5.68 -6.53 -14.43
CA ILE A 195 5.24 -7.74 -15.14
C ILE A 195 4.47 -7.36 -16.40
N SER A 196 3.43 -6.55 -16.26
CA SER A 196 2.59 -6.10 -17.40
C SER A 196 3.42 -5.31 -18.42
N MET A 197 4.38 -4.48 -17.97
CA MET A 197 5.33 -3.81 -18.87
C MET A 197 6.20 -4.81 -19.64
N ALA A 198 6.74 -5.83 -18.96
CA ALA A 198 7.56 -6.86 -19.61
C ALA A 198 6.77 -7.65 -20.67
N LEU A 199 5.55 -8.07 -20.32
CA LEU A 199 4.68 -8.82 -21.24
C LEU A 199 4.32 -7.99 -22.48
N ARG A 200 3.88 -6.75 -22.30
CA ARG A 200 3.58 -5.85 -23.42
C ARG A 200 4.80 -5.59 -24.29
N LYS A 201 5.95 -5.34 -23.69
CA LYS A 201 7.19 -5.06 -24.41
C LYS A 201 7.61 -6.23 -25.30
N THR A 202 7.54 -7.47 -24.81
CA THR A 202 7.91 -8.66 -25.58
C THR A 202 6.86 -9.06 -26.62
N GLN A 203 5.63 -8.53 -26.53
CA GLN A 203 4.60 -8.72 -27.56
C GLN A 203 4.63 -7.64 -28.64
N SER A 204 5.37 -6.56 -28.45
CA SER A 204 5.41 -5.40 -29.36
C SER A 204 6.64 -5.44 -30.28
N PHE A 205 6.43 -5.06 -31.56
CA PHE A 205 7.54 -4.87 -32.50
C PHE A 205 8.44 -3.69 -32.06
N PRO A 206 9.75 -3.74 -32.22
CA PRO A 206 10.55 -4.85 -32.79
C PRO A 206 10.95 -5.95 -31.79
N VAL A 207 10.67 -5.78 -30.49
CA VAL A 207 11.13 -6.70 -29.43
C VAL A 207 10.56 -8.09 -29.61
N SER A 208 9.31 -8.22 -30.05
CA SER A 208 8.65 -9.50 -30.31
C SER A 208 9.39 -10.41 -31.32
N VAL A 209 10.23 -9.83 -32.18
CA VAL A 209 11.02 -10.59 -33.18
C VAL A 209 12.27 -11.18 -32.54
N VAL A 210 12.89 -10.49 -31.58
CA VAL A 210 14.19 -10.87 -31.01
C VAL A 210 14.11 -11.44 -29.60
N ALA A 211 13.05 -11.17 -28.89
CA ALA A 211 12.81 -11.68 -27.53
C ALA A 211 11.56 -12.57 -27.51
N PRO A 212 11.69 -13.87 -27.16
CA PRO A 212 10.56 -14.76 -27.00
C PRO A 212 9.55 -14.25 -26.00
N GLN A 213 8.30 -14.65 -26.18
CA GLN A 213 7.20 -14.30 -25.30
C GLN A 213 7.50 -14.67 -23.84
N LEU A 214 7.00 -13.83 -22.93
CA LEU A 214 7.06 -14.04 -21.49
C LEU A 214 5.70 -14.50 -20.97
N TYR A 215 5.72 -15.27 -19.89
CA TYR A 215 4.53 -15.82 -19.26
C TYR A 215 4.54 -15.56 -17.76
N ARG A 216 3.37 -15.24 -17.19
CA ARG A 216 3.15 -15.34 -15.74
C ARG A 216 3.15 -16.82 -15.36
N SER A 217 4.23 -17.29 -14.73
CA SER A 217 4.42 -18.72 -14.42
C SER A 217 3.86 -19.07 -13.05
N VAL A 218 4.48 -18.59 -11.97
CA VAL A 218 4.07 -18.92 -10.60
C VAL A 218 3.51 -17.68 -9.92
N ASN A 219 2.24 -17.75 -9.52
CA ASN A 219 1.59 -16.73 -8.71
C ASN A 219 1.92 -16.97 -7.23
N LEU A 220 2.68 -16.09 -6.60
CA LEU A 220 3.07 -16.29 -5.20
C LEU A 220 1.89 -16.23 -4.23
N GLN A 221 0.79 -15.56 -4.58
CA GLN A 221 -0.42 -15.55 -3.78
C GLN A 221 -1.15 -16.89 -3.81
N GLN A 222 -1.16 -17.54 -4.98
CA GLN A 222 -1.73 -18.90 -5.09
C GLN A 222 -0.84 -19.93 -4.37
N GLU A 223 0.48 -19.77 -4.44
CA GLU A 223 1.41 -20.59 -3.66
C GLU A 223 1.20 -20.39 -2.16
N TRP A 224 0.99 -19.15 -1.70
CA TRP A 224 0.62 -18.84 -0.32
C TRP A 224 -0.65 -19.57 0.10
N ALA A 225 -1.71 -19.46 -0.70
CA ALA A 225 -2.99 -20.12 -0.42
C ALA A 225 -2.83 -21.65 -0.30
N ARG A 226 -2.07 -22.24 -1.23
CA ARG A 226 -1.80 -23.68 -1.25
C ARG A 226 -1.00 -24.14 -0.05
N VAL A 227 0.06 -23.43 0.28
CA VAL A 227 1.01 -23.79 1.35
C VAL A 227 0.38 -23.64 2.74
N PHE A 228 -0.33 -22.54 2.97
CA PHE A 228 -0.86 -22.20 4.28
C PHE A 228 -2.34 -22.52 4.46
N GLN A 229 -3.02 -23.09 3.45
CA GLN A 229 -4.46 -23.40 3.45
C GLN A 229 -5.31 -22.17 3.81
N ARG A 230 -5.02 -21.03 3.20
CA ARG A 230 -5.67 -19.72 3.42
C ARG A 230 -6.11 -19.09 2.11
N ALA A 231 -6.77 -17.94 2.19
CA ALA A 231 -7.07 -17.14 1.00
C ALA A 231 -5.76 -16.73 0.26
N PRO A 232 -5.79 -16.56 -1.08
CA PRO A 232 -4.63 -16.12 -1.86
C PRO A 232 -4.36 -14.62 -1.66
N GLU A 233 -4.28 -14.21 -0.42
CA GLU A 233 -4.11 -12.84 0.04
C GLU A 233 -2.90 -12.76 0.97
N ILE A 234 -1.91 -11.98 0.59
CA ILE A 234 -0.73 -11.69 1.40
C ILE A 234 -0.75 -10.20 1.71
N ALA A 235 -0.72 -9.83 2.97
CA ALA A 235 -0.70 -8.44 3.41
C ALA A 235 0.65 -7.78 3.07
N GLN A 236 0.89 -7.50 1.76
CA GLN A 236 2.21 -7.16 1.23
C GLN A 236 2.62 -5.71 1.44
N ALA A 237 1.71 -4.76 1.18
CA ALA A 237 2.05 -3.34 1.25
C ALA A 237 0.83 -2.49 1.56
N GLY A 238 1.09 -1.33 2.13
CA GLY A 238 0.07 -0.34 2.47
C GLY A 238 0.70 1.03 2.73
N VAL A 239 -0.10 1.95 3.24
CA VAL A 239 0.32 3.31 3.54
C VAL A 239 0.48 3.50 5.04
N ALA A 240 1.56 4.14 5.45
CA ALA A 240 1.82 4.52 6.83
C ALA A 240 1.96 6.04 6.98
N ALA A 241 1.49 6.57 8.11
CA ALA A 241 1.77 7.94 8.55
C ALA A 241 3.12 7.99 9.26
N VAL A 242 3.87 9.06 9.07
CA VAL A 242 5.23 9.24 9.58
C VAL A 242 5.30 10.50 10.47
N GLY A 243 6.22 10.50 11.42
CA GLY A 243 6.51 11.65 12.27
C GLY A 243 5.39 11.99 13.26
N ALA A 244 5.23 13.26 13.58
CA ALA A 244 4.23 13.73 14.53
C ALA A 244 2.79 13.49 14.06
N LEU A 245 2.55 13.46 12.74
CA LEU A 245 1.22 13.24 12.14
C LEU A 245 0.57 11.93 12.58
N ARG A 246 1.36 10.91 12.89
CA ARG A 246 0.84 9.60 13.34
C ARG A 246 -0.05 9.68 14.59
N GLN A 247 0.00 10.78 15.34
CA GLN A 247 -0.79 11.00 16.55
C GLN A 247 -2.09 11.77 16.31
N ASP A 248 -2.22 12.42 15.14
CA ASP A 248 -3.42 13.19 14.78
C ASP A 248 -4.51 12.26 14.24
N ALA A 249 -5.29 11.67 15.16
CA ALA A 249 -6.31 10.70 14.79
C ALA A 249 -7.41 11.28 13.88
N ALA A 250 -7.68 12.58 13.91
CA ALA A 250 -8.68 13.22 13.07
C ALA A 250 -8.16 13.29 11.61
N LEU A 251 -6.93 13.78 11.44
CA LEU A 251 -6.25 13.79 10.14
C LEU A 251 -6.12 12.39 9.56
N LEU A 252 -5.66 11.42 10.37
CA LEU A 252 -5.46 10.05 9.90
C LEU A 252 -6.77 9.40 9.43
N ARG A 253 -7.90 9.66 10.09
CA ARG A 253 -9.22 9.17 9.62
C ARG A 253 -9.60 9.75 8.27
N GLN A 254 -9.38 11.05 8.05
CA GLN A 254 -9.68 11.72 6.78
C GLN A 254 -8.78 11.19 5.65
N VAL A 255 -7.48 11.11 5.88
CA VAL A 255 -6.53 10.57 4.89
C VAL A 255 -6.85 9.11 4.57
N ARG A 256 -7.15 8.28 5.58
CA ARG A 256 -7.50 6.87 5.36
C ARG A 256 -8.80 6.71 4.55
N ALA A 257 -9.82 7.53 4.80
CA ALA A 257 -11.05 7.53 4.01
C ALA A 257 -10.76 7.91 2.54
N ALA A 258 -9.99 8.98 2.33
CA ALA A 258 -9.58 9.40 1.00
C ALA A 258 -8.72 8.34 0.28
N LEU A 259 -7.84 7.61 1.00
CA LEU A 259 -7.08 6.49 0.44
C LEU A 259 -7.98 5.34 -0.02
N ALA A 260 -9.01 4.98 0.77
CA ALA A 260 -9.96 3.94 0.40
C ALA A 260 -10.74 4.32 -0.88
N GLU A 261 -11.20 5.58 -0.98
CA GLU A 261 -11.87 6.11 -2.17
C GLU A 261 -10.93 6.15 -3.38
N ALA A 262 -9.70 6.61 -3.19
CA ALA A 262 -8.69 6.65 -4.26
C ALA A 262 -8.33 5.24 -4.76
N HIS A 263 -8.21 4.26 -3.85
CA HIS A 263 -8.02 2.85 -4.20
C HIS A 263 -9.20 2.34 -5.02
N ALA A 264 -10.42 2.50 -4.54
CA ALA A 264 -11.62 2.06 -5.25
C ALA A 264 -11.72 2.70 -6.65
N TRP A 265 -11.40 4.01 -6.76
CA TRP A 265 -11.37 4.69 -8.04
C TRP A 265 -10.33 4.10 -9.01
N CYS A 266 -9.10 3.80 -8.55
CA CYS A 266 -8.06 3.22 -9.41
C CYS A 266 -8.51 1.88 -10.01
N TRP A 267 -9.10 0.99 -9.22
CA TRP A 267 -9.57 -0.32 -9.70
C TRP A 267 -10.83 -0.24 -10.55
N ALA A 268 -11.70 0.75 -10.31
CA ALA A 268 -12.87 1.01 -11.14
C ALA A 268 -12.51 1.68 -12.49
N ASN A 269 -11.38 2.39 -12.56
CA ASN A 269 -10.98 3.17 -13.74
C ASN A 269 -9.53 2.87 -14.16
N PRO A 270 -9.18 1.61 -14.54
CA PRO A 270 -7.78 1.20 -14.77
C PRO A 270 -7.05 2.04 -15.81
N LYS A 271 -7.69 2.39 -16.93
CA LYS A 271 -7.09 3.22 -17.98
C LYS A 271 -6.77 4.62 -17.49
N ALA A 272 -7.75 5.30 -16.88
CA ALA A 272 -7.55 6.64 -16.34
C ALA A 272 -6.51 6.66 -15.21
N CYS A 273 -6.47 5.61 -14.38
CA CYS A 273 -5.44 5.44 -13.37
C CYS A 273 -4.05 5.25 -14.02
N GLY A 274 -3.95 4.50 -15.11
CA GLY A 274 -2.71 4.34 -15.86
C GLY A 274 -2.20 5.65 -16.46
N GLU A 275 -3.07 6.42 -17.09
CA GLU A 275 -2.76 7.75 -17.62
C GLU A 275 -2.31 8.72 -16.53
N MET A 276 -2.99 8.72 -15.39
CA MET A 276 -2.60 9.49 -14.22
C MET A 276 -1.22 9.05 -13.71
N ALA A 277 -1.02 7.77 -13.44
CA ALA A 277 0.21 7.24 -12.86
C ALA A 277 1.44 7.54 -13.75
N SER A 278 1.29 7.49 -15.08
CA SER A 278 2.38 7.83 -16.01
C SER A 278 2.79 9.30 -15.98
N ARG A 279 1.92 10.22 -15.53
CA ARG A 279 2.29 11.64 -15.31
C ARG A 279 3.19 11.81 -14.08
N TYR A 280 2.92 11.04 -13.01
CA TYR A 280 3.72 11.08 -11.77
C TYR A 280 4.99 10.24 -11.84
N ALA A 281 4.98 9.20 -12.66
CA ALA A 281 6.10 8.28 -12.85
C ALA A 281 6.29 7.98 -14.35
N PRO A 282 6.99 8.84 -15.12
CA PRO A 282 7.10 8.72 -16.59
C PRO A 282 7.70 7.41 -17.10
N MET A 283 8.36 6.65 -16.23
CA MET A 283 8.86 5.30 -16.58
C MET A 283 7.74 4.26 -16.67
N LEU A 284 6.56 4.51 -16.09
CA LEU A 284 5.41 3.63 -16.15
C LEU A 284 4.65 3.84 -17.47
N GLN A 285 4.28 2.75 -18.12
CA GLN A 285 3.44 2.78 -19.30
C GLN A 285 1.97 2.71 -18.87
N ALA A 286 1.14 3.66 -19.30
CA ALA A 286 -0.25 3.78 -18.88
C ALA A 286 -1.06 2.49 -19.07
N ASP A 287 -0.93 1.86 -20.23
CA ASP A 287 -1.62 0.60 -20.52
C ASP A 287 -1.12 -0.57 -19.65
N ALA A 288 0.18 -0.61 -19.30
CA ALA A 288 0.71 -1.64 -18.43
C ALA A 288 0.24 -1.45 -16.97
N VAL A 289 0.07 -0.20 -16.54
CA VAL A 289 -0.57 0.11 -15.24
C VAL A 289 -2.02 -0.36 -15.25
N ALA A 290 -2.76 -0.11 -16.32
CA ALA A 290 -4.14 -0.59 -16.45
C ALA A 290 -4.23 -2.12 -16.37
N ASP A 291 -3.35 -2.83 -17.09
CA ASP A 291 -3.27 -4.31 -17.03
C ASP A 291 -2.90 -4.81 -15.62
N SER A 292 -2.03 -4.09 -14.93
CA SER A 292 -1.59 -4.46 -13.58
C SER A 292 -2.73 -4.40 -12.57
N LEU A 293 -3.61 -3.40 -12.69
CA LEU A 293 -4.80 -3.27 -11.85
C LEU A 293 -5.79 -4.41 -12.09
N LEU A 294 -5.95 -4.84 -13.36
CA LEU A 294 -6.77 -5.99 -13.70
C LEU A 294 -6.18 -7.33 -13.23
N ALA A 295 -4.87 -7.40 -13.07
CA ALA A 295 -4.15 -8.59 -12.64
C ALA A 295 -3.96 -8.70 -11.11
N THR A 296 -4.29 -7.67 -10.36
CA THR A 296 -4.14 -7.63 -8.89
C THR A 296 -5.49 -7.56 -8.18
N PRO A 297 -5.62 -8.16 -6.98
CA PRO A 297 -6.88 -8.10 -6.22
C PRO A 297 -7.26 -6.67 -5.86
N ALA A 298 -8.54 -6.32 -6.09
CA ALA A 298 -9.13 -5.03 -5.70
C ALA A 298 -9.52 -5.04 -4.21
N VAL A 299 -8.57 -5.35 -3.31
CA VAL A 299 -8.80 -5.48 -1.88
C VAL A 299 -8.10 -4.34 -1.14
N TRP A 300 -8.84 -3.65 -0.30
CA TRP A 300 -8.35 -2.65 0.63
C TRP A 300 -8.91 -2.94 2.04
N ARG A 301 -8.05 -2.90 3.05
CA ARG A 301 -8.46 -3.04 4.45
C ARG A 301 -7.72 -2.03 5.31
N SER A 302 -8.40 -1.49 6.35
CA SER A 302 -7.69 -0.71 7.36
C SER A 302 -6.61 -1.57 8.03
N ALA A 303 -5.58 -0.93 8.60
CA ALA A 303 -4.52 -1.68 9.28
C ALA A 303 -5.05 -2.54 10.43
N ARG A 304 -6.12 -2.08 11.11
CA ARG A 304 -6.79 -2.85 12.18
C ARG A 304 -7.49 -4.08 11.64
N ASP A 305 -8.21 -3.94 10.53
CA ASP A 305 -8.92 -5.08 9.91
C ASP A 305 -7.95 -6.08 9.27
N ALA A 306 -6.80 -5.57 8.78
CA ALA A 306 -5.73 -6.39 8.21
C ALA A 306 -4.83 -7.05 9.27
N ARG A 307 -4.95 -6.66 10.55
CA ARG A 307 -4.05 -7.10 11.63
C ARG A 307 -3.92 -8.63 11.73
N PRO A 308 -4.98 -9.44 11.68
CA PRO A 308 -4.83 -10.89 11.76
C PRO A 308 -3.95 -11.47 10.64
N GLU A 309 -4.10 -10.97 9.42
CA GLU A 309 -3.29 -11.42 8.27
C GLU A 309 -1.85 -10.88 8.34
N LEU A 310 -1.66 -9.64 8.79
CA LEU A 310 -0.35 -9.09 9.05
C LEU A 310 0.41 -9.87 10.14
N GLU A 311 -0.24 -10.16 11.26
CA GLU A 311 0.38 -10.91 12.36
C GLU A 311 0.67 -12.37 11.96
N PHE A 312 -0.19 -12.99 11.17
CA PHE A 312 0.08 -14.31 10.60
C PHE A 312 1.33 -14.28 9.70
N PHE A 313 1.41 -13.33 8.78
CA PHE A 313 2.57 -13.16 7.89
C PHE A 313 3.85 -12.87 8.70
N PHE A 314 3.79 -11.90 9.60
CA PHE A 314 4.92 -11.53 10.46
C PHE A 314 5.36 -12.68 11.38
N GLY A 315 4.44 -13.51 11.86
CA GLY A 315 4.74 -14.71 12.65
C GLY A 315 5.63 -15.70 11.89
N HIS A 316 5.34 -15.93 10.61
CA HIS A 316 6.20 -16.74 9.75
C HIS A 316 7.57 -16.11 9.49
N LEU A 317 7.61 -14.79 9.31
CA LEU A 317 8.89 -14.08 9.18
C LEU A 317 9.73 -14.15 10.46
N MET A 318 9.07 -14.07 11.62
CA MET A 318 9.75 -14.23 12.93
C MET A 318 10.45 -15.59 13.08
N GLN A 319 9.86 -16.65 12.57
CA GLN A 319 10.44 -18.01 12.67
C GLN A 319 11.69 -18.18 11.80
N HIS A 320 11.78 -17.50 10.67
CA HIS A 320 12.83 -17.71 9.68
C HIS A 320 13.83 -16.56 9.59
N GLN A 321 13.37 -15.32 9.67
CA GLN A 321 14.17 -14.11 9.50
C GLN A 321 13.66 -12.97 10.39
N PRO A 322 13.75 -13.06 11.73
CA PRO A 322 13.16 -12.08 12.66
C PRO A 322 13.65 -10.64 12.42
N ALA A 323 14.87 -10.47 11.92
CA ALA A 323 15.44 -9.14 11.63
C ALA A 323 14.64 -8.34 10.60
N VAL A 324 13.90 -8.99 9.66
CA VAL A 324 13.16 -8.29 8.59
C VAL A 324 11.92 -7.55 9.07
N ILE A 325 11.47 -7.83 10.31
CA ILE A 325 10.40 -7.10 10.99
C ILE A 325 10.87 -6.46 12.31
N GLY A 326 12.18 -6.35 12.51
CA GLY A 326 12.77 -5.72 13.70
C GLY A 326 12.77 -6.60 14.96
N GLY A 327 12.72 -7.93 14.82
CA GLY A 327 12.93 -8.91 15.88
C GLY A 327 11.74 -9.19 16.80
N LYS A 328 10.57 -8.60 16.54
CA LYS A 328 9.33 -8.82 17.30
C LYS A 328 8.09 -8.51 16.47
N LEU A 329 6.93 -9.00 16.90
CA LEU A 329 5.66 -8.53 16.33
C LEU A 329 5.40 -7.09 16.78
N PRO A 330 4.87 -6.22 15.89
CA PRO A 330 4.45 -4.88 16.28
C PRO A 330 3.32 -4.93 17.32
N ASP A 331 3.34 -4.00 18.27
CA ASP A 331 2.25 -3.85 19.22
C ASP A 331 1.03 -3.13 18.59
N ALA A 332 -0.03 -2.95 19.39
CA ALA A 332 -1.28 -2.32 18.93
C ALA A 332 -1.09 -0.87 18.42
N GLY A 333 -0.04 -0.18 18.84
CA GLY A 333 0.27 1.17 18.40
C GLY A 333 0.67 1.28 16.93
N PHE A 334 1.12 0.18 16.33
CA PHE A 334 1.44 0.11 14.90
C PHE A 334 0.21 0.22 14.00
N TYR A 335 -0.92 -0.31 14.41
CA TYR A 335 -2.15 -0.42 13.60
C TYR A 335 -3.09 0.75 13.90
N PHE A 336 -3.44 1.56 12.87
CA PHE A 336 -4.39 2.68 13.02
C PHE A 336 -5.84 2.28 12.85
#